data_2ce88235ab5bc7fff6efa0cf96d61af0
#
_entry.id   2ce88235ab5bc7fff6efa0cf96d61af0
#
_cell.length_a   1.000
_cell.length_b   1.000
_cell.length_c   1.000
_cell.angle_alpha   90.00
_cell.angle_beta   90.00
_cell.angle_gamma   90.00
#
_symmetry.space_group_name_H-M   'P 1'
#
loop_
_entity.id
_entity.type
_entity.pdbx_description
1 polymer ?
#
loop_
_entity_poly.entity_id
_entity_poly.type
_entity_poly.pdbx_seq_one_letter_code
_entity_poly.pdbx_strand_id
1 'polypeptide(L)'
;MNPNRLVTPSTARSAPLLSRRHWLAAAGLSTLGGVLTACGGGDDDSPHEAHKRVQTLAQGLVKQGVVGAAAGWADPRQVRTAVAGMRRLGGNAPLATGDLMAIGSNTKAMTACAAASVVDQGLLRWDSTLAQTLPELAQSALPAYQQITLRDLLDHRAGVMGFSAIKDVDLFVNAVGPEVLARWQQPAQAEAFFLQWLLRQPPVRGTGADPGFAYSNAGYALAARMLRAATGLEWADLLRQRVAQPLGLSLFVGEPMRAGSQQPAGHEILDGRLQPLPLAEAPERVWLEVLDPAGAVSLTVEEDARWLQWHLRALRGDATPLPRSYVKGLLDLGHAPAGRYGLGWLVHAAHGTGWLLHNGQDAGFQAMSVVALDGSRAGLAHSNIATAESMGLLYEGVSTLVA
;
A
#
# COMPACT_ATOMS: atom_id res chain seq x y z
N MET A 1 8.21 -13.73 -67.77
CA MET A 1 8.41 -12.52 -66.92
C MET A 1 7.09 -12.27 -66.24
N ASN A 2 7.01 -12.55 -65.00
CA ASN A 2 5.78 -12.44 -64.19
C ASN A 2 6.02 -11.49 -63.03
N PRO A 3 5.41 -10.30 -62.99
CA PRO A 3 5.56 -9.34 -61.89
C PRO A 3 4.32 -9.41 -61.00
N ASN A 4 4.34 -10.23 -59.93
CA ASN A 4 3.43 -10.04 -58.80
C ASN A 4 3.96 -10.87 -57.63
N ARG A 5 4.94 -10.28 -56.89
CA ARG A 5 5.18 -10.67 -55.52
C ARG A 5 4.52 -9.61 -54.61
N LEU A 6 3.34 -9.95 -54.11
CA LEU A 6 2.72 -9.25 -52.99
C LEU A 6 3.60 -9.45 -51.75
N VAL A 7 4.17 -8.34 -51.28
CA VAL A 7 4.83 -8.26 -49.99
C VAL A 7 3.73 -8.23 -48.93
N THR A 8 3.60 -9.33 -48.21
CA THR A 8 2.75 -9.39 -47.00
C THR A 8 3.38 -8.49 -45.91
N PRO A 9 2.61 -7.59 -45.26
CA PRO A 9 3.14 -6.84 -44.13
C PRO A 9 3.41 -7.82 -42.97
N SER A 10 4.62 -7.77 -42.47
CA SER A 10 5.03 -8.39 -41.22
C SER A 10 4.06 -7.97 -40.13
N THR A 11 3.27 -8.90 -39.61
CA THR A 11 2.53 -8.75 -38.37
C THR A 11 3.56 -8.60 -37.25
N ALA A 12 3.85 -7.36 -36.87
CA ALA A 12 4.48 -7.06 -35.60
C ALA A 12 3.57 -7.71 -34.54
N ARG A 13 4.03 -8.80 -33.93
CA ARG A 13 3.40 -9.37 -32.75
C ARG A 13 3.46 -8.28 -31.68
N SER A 14 2.32 -7.67 -31.40
CA SER A 14 2.10 -6.91 -30.19
C SER A 14 2.51 -7.80 -29.02
N ALA A 15 3.56 -7.44 -28.33
CA ALA A 15 3.93 -8.07 -27.08
C ALA A 15 2.71 -8.01 -26.15
N PRO A 16 2.39 -9.08 -25.43
CA PRO A 16 1.15 -9.15 -24.71
C PRO A 16 1.16 -8.10 -23.56
N LEU A 17 0.17 -7.21 -23.57
CA LEU A 17 -0.30 -6.39 -22.45
C LEU A 17 -0.59 -7.22 -21.17
N LEU A 18 -0.30 -8.52 -21.21
CA LEU A 18 -0.73 -9.54 -20.28
C LEU A 18 0.16 -9.72 -19.05
N SER A 19 1.39 -9.20 -19.04
CA SER A 19 2.36 -9.53 -17.96
C SER A 19 2.10 -8.80 -16.64
N ARG A 20 1.25 -7.76 -16.63
CA ARG A 20 1.02 -6.92 -15.44
C ARG A 20 -0.41 -6.94 -14.90
N ARG A 21 -1.28 -7.74 -15.47
CA ARG A 21 -2.66 -7.91 -14.99
C ARG A 21 -2.75 -8.48 -13.56
N HIS A 22 -1.65 -8.97 -13.00
CA HIS A 22 -1.59 -9.56 -11.66
C HIS A 22 -1.36 -8.55 -10.53
N TRP A 23 -1.01 -7.31 -10.84
CA TRP A 23 -0.60 -6.30 -9.88
C TRP A 23 -1.67 -5.84 -8.89
N LEU A 24 -2.93 -5.96 -9.26
CA LEU A 24 -4.04 -5.46 -8.45
C LEU A 24 -4.86 -6.57 -7.77
N ALA A 25 -4.50 -7.83 -7.97
CA ALA A 25 -5.37 -8.95 -7.67
C ALA A 25 -5.43 -9.39 -6.19
N ALA A 26 -4.74 -8.75 -5.25
CA ALA A 26 -4.68 -9.27 -3.89
C ALA A 26 -4.91 -8.26 -2.74
N ALA A 27 -5.47 -7.08 -3.01
CA ALA A 27 -5.92 -6.20 -1.95
C ALA A 27 -7.33 -6.55 -1.43
N GLY A 28 -7.80 -7.76 -1.69
CA GLY A 28 -8.94 -8.31 -0.99
C GLY A 28 -8.55 -8.52 0.46
N LEU A 29 -9.13 -7.76 1.39
CA LEU A 29 -9.21 -8.12 2.80
C LEU A 29 -9.96 -9.47 2.86
N SER A 30 -9.23 -10.56 2.56
CA SER A 30 -9.69 -11.88 2.95
C SER A 30 -9.85 -11.81 4.46
N THR A 31 -11.05 -12.06 4.94
CA THR A 31 -11.32 -12.30 6.36
C THR A 31 -10.55 -13.57 6.75
N LEU A 32 -9.24 -13.44 6.94
CA LEU A 32 -8.43 -14.45 7.60
C LEU A 32 -8.82 -14.42 9.07
N GLY A 33 -9.85 -15.18 9.38
CA GLY A 33 -10.24 -15.53 10.75
C GLY A 33 -9.23 -16.47 11.37
N GLY A 34 -7.95 -16.10 11.32
CA GLY A 34 -6.89 -16.77 12.06
C GLY A 34 -6.96 -16.36 13.53
N VAL A 35 -7.18 -17.31 14.40
CA VAL A 35 -7.14 -17.13 15.85
C VAL A 35 -5.67 -16.90 16.22
N LEU A 36 -5.32 -15.68 16.67
CA LEU A 36 -4.04 -15.42 17.33
C LEU A 36 -4.04 -16.24 18.66
N THR A 37 -3.40 -17.37 18.65
CA THR A 37 -3.18 -18.15 19.89
C THR A 37 -2.01 -17.50 20.64
N ALA A 38 -2.31 -16.65 21.60
CA ALA A 38 -1.32 -16.21 22.58
C ALA A 38 -1.04 -17.33 23.56
N CYS A 39 0.07 -18.04 23.39
CA CYS A 39 0.70 -18.74 24.50
C CYS A 39 1.32 -17.68 25.42
N GLY A 40 0.79 -17.54 26.64
CA GLY A 40 1.33 -16.67 27.67
C GLY A 40 2.78 -17.06 27.98
N GLY A 41 3.73 -16.31 27.43
CA GLY A 41 5.14 -16.34 27.77
C GLY A 41 5.46 -15.08 28.57
N GLY A 42 6.13 -15.24 29.70
CA GLY A 42 6.44 -14.16 30.61
C GLY A 42 7.25 -13.01 29.98
N ASP A 43 7.12 -11.85 30.58
CA ASP A 43 7.72 -10.54 30.25
C ASP A 43 9.26 -10.56 30.22
N ASP A 44 9.84 -11.13 29.16
CA ASP A 44 11.28 -10.97 28.89
C ASP A 44 11.51 -10.42 27.49
N ASP A 45 11.01 -9.19 27.26
CA ASP A 45 11.29 -8.38 26.05
C ASP A 45 12.69 -7.76 26.12
N SER A 46 13.69 -8.55 26.50
CA SER A 46 15.07 -8.09 26.45
C SER A 46 15.44 -7.77 24.97
N PRO A 47 16.27 -6.75 24.74
CA PRO A 47 16.71 -6.39 23.37
C PRO A 47 17.31 -7.57 22.58
N HIS A 48 17.87 -8.54 23.30
CA HIS A 48 18.45 -9.75 22.72
C HIS A 48 17.39 -10.71 22.21
N GLU A 49 16.34 -10.96 23.00
CA GLU A 49 15.26 -11.88 22.62
C GLU A 49 14.41 -11.31 21.48
N ALA A 50 14.12 -10.01 21.49
CA ALA A 50 13.44 -9.35 20.38
C ALA A 50 14.24 -9.48 19.06
N HIS A 51 15.57 -9.30 19.10
CA HIS A 51 16.43 -9.47 17.94
C HIS A 51 16.45 -10.92 17.44
N LYS A 52 16.51 -11.89 18.33
CA LYS A 52 16.45 -13.32 17.99
C LYS A 52 15.12 -13.70 17.35
N ARG A 53 13.99 -13.15 17.86
CA ARG A 53 12.65 -13.38 17.29
C ARG A 53 12.57 -12.86 15.84
N VAL A 54 13.02 -11.63 15.54
CA VAL A 54 13.00 -11.11 14.15
C VAL A 54 13.92 -11.88 13.21
N GLN A 55 15.10 -12.33 13.68
CA GLN A 55 15.99 -13.20 12.90
C GLN A 55 15.33 -14.54 12.60
N THR A 56 14.72 -15.16 13.59
CA THR A 56 14.02 -16.45 13.44
C THR A 56 12.89 -16.32 12.43
N LEU A 57 12.10 -15.23 12.48
CA LEU A 57 11.04 -14.97 11.52
C LEU A 57 11.58 -14.81 10.09
N ALA A 58 12.55 -13.92 9.87
CA ALA A 58 13.10 -13.69 8.53
C ALA A 58 13.68 -14.98 7.92
N GLN A 59 14.46 -15.74 8.70
CA GLN A 59 15.03 -17.03 8.27
C GLN A 59 13.95 -18.10 8.06
N GLY A 60 12.91 -18.11 8.91
CA GLY A 60 11.77 -19.03 8.80
C GLY A 60 11.00 -18.84 7.50
N LEU A 61 10.73 -17.59 7.12
CA LEU A 61 10.07 -17.25 5.85
C LEU A 61 10.86 -17.76 4.64
N VAL A 62 12.20 -17.57 4.64
CA VAL A 62 13.06 -18.08 3.56
C VAL A 62 13.07 -19.60 3.51
N LYS A 63 13.10 -20.29 4.66
CA LYS A 63 12.99 -21.76 4.71
C LYS A 63 11.66 -22.28 4.16
N GLN A 64 10.60 -21.46 4.21
CA GLN A 64 9.28 -21.77 3.65
C GLN A 64 9.11 -21.29 2.20
N GLY A 65 10.22 -20.96 1.51
CA GLY A 65 10.22 -20.69 0.06
C GLY A 65 10.13 -19.21 -0.33
N VAL A 66 10.13 -18.27 0.62
CA VAL A 66 10.25 -16.83 0.31
C VAL A 66 11.67 -16.55 -0.19
N VAL A 67 11.81 -15.81 -1.31
CA VAL A 67 13.11 -15.52 -1.94
C VAL A 67 13.97 -14.62 -1.06
N GLY A 68 13.39 -13.53 -0.59
CA GLY A 68 14.00 -12.59 0.36
C GLY A 68 12.94 -12.06 1.32
N ALA A 69 13.27 -12.07 2.60
CA ALA A 69 12.37 -11.67 3.68
C ALA A 69 13.03 -10.68 4.62
N ALA A 70 12.24 -9.71 5.09
CA ALA A 70 12.63 -8.79 6.15
C ALA A 70 11.60 -8.86 7.29
N ALA A 71 12.04 -8.76 8.53
CA ALA A 71 11.20 -8.75 9.71
C ALA A 71 11.62 -7.61 10.65
N GLY A 72 10.64 -6.99 11.30
CA GLY A 72 10.85 -5.90 12.25
C GLY A 72 9.93 -6.02 13.44
N TRP A 73 10.44 -5.63 14.59
CA TRP A 73 9.73 -5.50 15.83
C TRP A 73 10.05 -4.13 16.45
N ALA A 74 9.07 -3.51 17.06
CA ALA A 74 9.23 -2.23 17.75
C ALA A 74 8.51 -2.21 19.09
N ASP A 75 9.11 -1.53 20.07
CA ASP A 75 8.45 -0.97 21.22
C ASP A 75 8.62 0.58 21.21
N PRO A 76 8.05 1.34 22.18
CA PRO A 76 8.20 2.79 22.20
C PRO A 76 9.64 3.31 22.28
N ARG A 77 10.61 2.46 22.66
CA ARG A 77 12.00 2.86 22.93
C ARG A 77 12.98 2.40 21.87
N GLN A 78 12.70 1.26 21.21
CA GLN A 78 13.66 0.62 20.31
C GLN A 78 12.98 -0.09 19.15
N VAL A 79 13.74 -0.29 18.08
CA VAL A 79 13.38 -1.15 16.96
C VAL A 79 14.41 -2.28 16.81
N ARG A 80 13.97 -3.43 16.32
CA ARG A 80 14.83 -4.57 15.99
C ARG A 80 14.40 -5.09 14.62
N THR A 81 15.38 -5.31 13.76
CA THR A 81 15.14 -5.74 12.40
C THR A 81 16.12 -6.85 11.99
N ALA A 82 15.69 -7.67 11.07
CA ALA A 82 16.51 -8.69 10.44
C ALA A 82 16.06 -8.93 9.00
N VAL A 83 16.98 -9.38 8.17
CA VAL A 83 16.73 -9.79 6.79
C VAL A 83 17.34 -11.16 6.53
N ALA A 84 16.77 -11.90 5.57
CA ALA A 84 17.29 -13.18 5.12
C ALA A 84 16.96 -13.40 3.63
N GLY A 85 17.68 -14.34 2.99
CA GLY A 85 17.44 -14.71 1.59
C GLY A 85 18.12 -13.80 0.59
N MET A 86 17.55 -13.70 -0.60
CA MET A 86 18.19 -13.10 -1.77
C MET A 86 17.40 -11.92 -2.31
N ARG A 87 18.08 -10.96 -2.91
CA ARG A 87 17.45 -9.83 -3.63
C ARG A 87 16.68 -10.30 -4.85
N ARG A 88 17.09 -11.43 -5.46
CA ARG A 88 16.49 -11.95 -6.68
C ARG A 88 16.61 -13.48 -6.74
N LEU A 89 15.56 -14.14 -7.20
CA LEU A 89 15.55 -15.59 -7.45
C LEU A 89 16.64 -15.96 -8.47
N GLY A 90 17.45 -16.98 -8.13
CA GLY A 90 18.57 -17.40 -8.96
C GLY A 90 19.78 -16.46 -8.95
N GLY A 91 19.71 -15.33 -8.23
CA GLY A 91 20.82 -14.42 -8.02
C GLY A 91 21.74 -14.88 -6.89
N ASN A 92 22.88 -14.19 -6.74
CA ASN A 92 23.88 -14.45 -5.69
C ASN A 92 24.02 -13.29 -4.69
N ALA A 93 23.23 -12.21 -4.85
CA ALA A 93 23.26 -11.06 -3.96
C ALA A 93 22.28 -11.29 -2.79
N PRO A 94 22.78 -11.39 -1.53
CA PRO A 94 21.89 -11.50 -0.37
C PRO A 94 21.10 -10.22 -0.15
N LEU A 95 19.90 -10.36 0.40
CA LEU A 95 19.11 -9.22 0.90
C LEU A 95 19.86 -8.54 2.05
N ALA A 96 19.87 -7.21 2.07
CA ALA A 96 20.54 -6.41 3.08
C ALA A 96 19.56 -5.49 3.81
N THR A 97 19.88 -5.06 5.04
CA THR A 97 19.01 -4.19 5.85
C THR A 97 18.77 -2.82 5.22
N GLY A 98 19.68 -2.34 4.36
CA GLY A 98 19.53 -1.10 3.59
C GLY A 98 18.74 -1.26 2.28
N ASP A 99 18.26 -2.45 1.97
CA ASP A 99 17.45 -2.67 0.76
C ASP A 99 16.03 -2.15 0.95
N LEU A 100 15.49 -1.58 -0.10
CA LEU A 100 14.11 -1.14 -0.16
C LEU A 100 13.18 -2.34 -0.40
N MET A 101 12.06 -2.35 0.29
CA MET A 101 10.96 -3.28 0.06
C MET A 101 9.69 -2.47 -0.21
N ALA A 102 8.97 -2.77 -1.28
CA ALA A 102 7.69 -2.13 -1.54
C ALA A 102 6.67 -2.59 -0.49
N ILE A 103 6.06 -1.62 0.21
CA ILE A 103 5.11 -1.91 1.29
C ILE A 103 3.66 -1.97 0.82
N GLY A 104 3.43 -1.74 -0.47
CA GLY A 104 2.09 -1.78 -1.07
C GLY A 104 1.09 -0.94 -0.28
N SER A 105 -0.07 -1.49 -0.02
CA SER A 105 -1.18 -0.77 0.62
C SER A 105 -0.91 -0.25 2.04
N ASN A 106 0.18 -0.64 2.71
CA ASN A 106 0.62 0.03 3.94
C ASN A 106 0.92 1.54 3.69
N THR A 107 1.21 1.94 2.44
CA THR A 107 1.30 3.33 1.98
C THR A 107 0.08 4.17 2.37
N LYS A 108 -1.11 3.56 2.45
CA LYS A 108 -2.37 4.26 2.73
C LYS A 108 -2.36 4.98 4.08
N ALA A 109 -1.75 4.38 5.09
CA ALA A 109 -1.60 5.02 6.40
C ALA A 109 -0.72 6.27 6.33
N MET A 110 0.34 6.25 5.51
CA MET A 110 1.20 7.42 5.28
C MET A 110 0.46 8.52 4.50
N THR A 111 -0.33 8.15 3.49
CA THR A 111 -1.18 9.10 2.76
C THR A 111 -2.23 9.75 3.67
N ALA A 112 -2.85 8.97 4.56
CA ALA A 112 -3.79 9.49 5.56
C ALA A 112 -3.11 10.41 6.59
N CYS A 113 -1.88 10.08 6.99
CA CYS A 113 -1.06 10.94 7.85
C CYS A 113 -0.73 12.27 7.16
N ALA A 114 -0.35 12.25 5.87
CA ALA A 114 -0.14 13.46 5.08
C ALA A 114 -1.43 14.29 4.98
N ALA A 115 -2.58 13.66 4.73
CA ALA A 115 -3.88 14.33 4.71
C ALA A 115 -4.20 15.00 6.06
N ALA A 116 -3.92 14.32 7.17
CA ALA A 116 -4.09 14.88 8.51
C ALA A 116 -3.24 16.14 8.74
N SER A 117 -2.02 16.19 8.20
CA SER A 117 -1.18 17.39 8.29
C SER A 117 -1.80 18.59 7.57
N VAL A 118 -2.49 18.34 6.45
CA VAL A 118 -3.21 19.38 5.69
C VAL A 118 -4.45 19.85 6.45
N VAL A 119 -5.13 18.93 7.13
CA VAL A 119 -6.26 19.24 8.03
C VAL A 119 -5.81 20.05 9.24
N ASP A 120 -4.71 19.69 9.89
CA ASP A 120 -4.16 20.42 11.04
C ASP A 120 -3.72 21.84 10.67
N GLN A 121 -3.38 22.10 9.40
CA GLN A 121 -3.09 23.44 8.88
C GLN A 121 -4.34 24.24 8.50
N GLY A 122 -5.53 23.62 8.58
CA GLY A 122 -6.79 24.26 8.21
C GLY A 122 -7.00 24.46 6.69
N LEU A 123 -6.15 23.86 5.85
CA LEU A 123 -6.28 23.93 4.39
C LEU A 123 -7.41 23.07 3.86
N LEU A 124 -7.70 21.95 4.53
CA LEU A 124 -8.86 21.09 4.34
C LEU A 124 -9.45 20.72 5.70
N ARG A 125 -10.63 20.14 5.67
CA ARG A 125 -11.24 19.46 6.81
C ARG A 125 -11.54 18.02 6.43
N TRP A 126 -11.73 17.14 7.40
CA TRP A 126 -12.12 15.76 7.13
C TRP A 126 -13.43 15.65 6.36
N ASP A 127 -14.34 16.59 6.58
CA ASP A 127 -15.65 16.72 5.90
C ASP A 127 -15.62 17.63 4.66
N SER A 128 -14.44 18.08 4.21
CA SER A 128 -14.31 18.77 2.91
C SER A 128 -14.74 17.86 1.78
N THR A 129 -15.72 18.32 0.98
CA THR A 129 -16.31 17.51 -0.08
C THR A 129 -15.58 17.64 -1.41
N LEU A 130 -15.82 16.67 -2.32
CA LEU A 130 -15.34 16.73 -3.69
C LEU A 130 -15.77 18.04 -4.37
N ALA A 131 -17.06 18.40 -4.23
CA ALA A 131 -17.62 19.61 -4.85
C ALA A 131 -16.96 20.90 -4.35
N GLN A 132 -16.58 20.96 -3.07
CA GLN A 132 -15.90 22.12 -2.49
C GLN A 132 -14.44 22.21 -2.94
N THR A 133 -13.75 21.08 -3.05
CA THR A 133 -12.30 21.04 -3.27
C THR A 133 -11.93 20.96 -4.75
N LEU A 134 -12.73 20.26 -5.55
CA LEU A 134 -12.49 19.99 -6.97
C LEU A 134 -13.78 20.27 -7.79
N PRO A 135 -14.27 21.54 -7.81
CA PRO A 135 -15.56 21.88 -8.42
C PRO A 135 -15.65 21.52 -9.90
N GLU A 136 -14.57 21.66 -10.66
CA GLU A 136 -14.55 21.31 -12.09
C GLU A 136 -14.73 19.81 -12.32
N LEU A 137 -14.10 18.99 -11.47
CA LEU A 137 -14.22 17.54 -11.54
C LEU A 137 -15.63 17.10 -11.08
N ALA A 138 -16.14 17.73 -10.01
CA ALA A 138 -17.47 17.45 -9.47
C ALA A 138 -18.60 17.76 -10.45
N GLN A 139 -18.49 18.80 -11.29
CA GLN A 139 -19.47 19.13 -12.32
C GLN A 139 -19.67 18.00 -13.34
N SER A 140 -18.63 17.23 -13.64
CA SER A 140 -18.69 16.11 -14.58
C SER A 140 -18.98 14.76 -13.92
N ALA A 141 -19.00 14.71 -12.58
CA ALA A 141 -19.22 13.51 -11.78
C ALA A 141 -20.71 13.18 -11.64
N LEU A 142 -21.01 11.90 -11.38
CA LEU A 142 -22.37 11.51 -10.96
C LEU A 142 -22.75 12.23 -9.66
N PRO A 143 -24.04 12.58 -9.46
CA PRO A 143 -24.50 13.28 -8.27
C PRO A 143 -24.09 12.61 -6.95
N ALA A 144 -24.03 11.28 -6.93
CA ALA A 144 -23.62 10.49 -5.77
C ALA A 144 -22.22 10.83 -5.25
N TYR A 145 -21.32 11.35 -6.09
CA TYR A 145 -19.94 11.65 -5.72
C TYR A 145 -19.71 13.10 -5.28
N GLN A 146 -20.64 14.01 -5.55
CA GLN A 146 -20.43 15.43 -5.27
C GLN A 146 -20.20 15.72 -3.78
N GLN A 147 -20.84 14.97 -2.90
CA GLN A 147 -20.79 15.15 -1.45
C GLN A 147 -19.85 14.17 -0.73
N ILE A 148 -19.13 13.31 -1.46
CA ILE A 148 -18.12 12.45 -0.81
C ILE A 148 -17.03 13.31 -0.20
N THR A 149 -16.62 12.94 1.01
CA THR A 149 -15.66 13.72 1.80
C THR A 149 -14.26 13.15 1.69
N LEU A 150 -13.24 13.94 2.06
CA LEU A 150 -11.86 13.47 2.22
C LEU A 150 -11.81 12.24 3.14
N ARG A 151 -12.57 12.26 4.24
CA ARG A 151 -12.63 11.14 5.18
C ARG A 151 -13.27 9.90 4.56
N ASP A 152 -14.34 10.03 3.78
CA ASP A 152 -14.98 8.89 3.11
C ASP A 152 -14.01 8.19 2.15
N LEU A 153 -13.17 8.95 1.44
CA LEU A 153 -12.15 8.42 0.54
C LEU A 153 -11.11 7.59 1.29
N LEU A 154 -10.57 8.11 2.39
CA LEU A 154 -9.52 7.47 3.18
C LEU A 154 -10.03 6.29 4.01
N ASP A 155 -11.32 6.28 4.36
CA ASP A 155 -11.97 5.20 5.11
C ASP A 155 -12.68 4.18 4.19
N HIS A 156 -12.51 4.29 2.85
CA HIS A 156 -13.16 3.44 1.84
C HIS A 156 -14.70 3.44 1.89
N ARG A 157 -15.30 4.61 2.16
CA ARG A 157 -16.75 4.81 2.28
C ARG A 157 -17.35 5.66 1.16
N ALA A 158 -16.53 6.09 0.23
CA ALA A 158 -16.96 6.95 -0.88
C ALA A 158 -17.71 6.21 -2.00
N GLY A 159 -17.76 4.87 -1.97
CA GLY A 159 -18.36 4.08 -3.04
C GLY A 159 -17.65 4.19 -4.39
N VAL A 160 -16.40 4.64 -4.40
CA VAL A 160 -15.59 4.76 -5.61
C VAL A 160 -15.08 3.37 -6.01
N MET A 161 -15.07 3.08 -7.33
CA MET A 161 -14.58 1.81 -7.90
C MET A 161 -13.21 1.44 -7.32
N GLY A 162 -13.00 0.15 -7.07
CA GLY A 162 -11.90 -0.35 -6.25
C GLY A 162 -10.51 -0.15 -6.84
N PHE A 163 -10.32 -0.49 -8.11
CA PHE A 163 -8.98 -0.64 -8.69
C PHE A 163 -8.05 -1.51 -7.82
N SER A 164 -8.64 -2.48 -7.15
CA SER A 164 -7.97 -3.50 -6.36
C SER A 164 -8.04 -4.89 -6.99
N ALA A 165 -8.65 -4.99 -8.18
CA ALA A 165 -8.79 -6.20 -8.96
C ALA A 165 -8.54 -5.90 -10.43
N ILE A 166 -8.02 -6.91 -11.15
CA ILE A 166 -7.69 -6.83 -12.57
C ILE A 166 -8.86 -6.40 -13.44
N LYS A 167 -10.09 -6.84 -13.09
CA LYS A 167 -11.30 -6.48 -13.82
C LYS A 167 -11.53 -4.97 -13.92
N ASP A 168 -11.18 -4.20 -12.89
CA ASP A 168 -11.35 -2.75 -12.87
C ASP A 168 -10.33 -2.08 -13.79
N VAL A 169 -9.11 -2.62 -13.83
CA VAL A 169 -8.06 -2.21 -14.76
C VAL A 169 -8.47 -2.51 -16.20
N ASP A 170 -8.92 -3.73 -16.48
CA ASP A 170 -9.36 -4.13 -17.81
C ASP A 170 -10.53 -3.26 -18.29
N LEU A 171 -11.47 -2.95 -17.40
CA LEU A 171 -12.60 -2.07 -17.72
C LEU A 171 -12.09 -0.67 -18.14
N PHE A 172 -11.17 -0.10 -17.40
CA PHE A 172 -10.58 1.20 -17.70
C PHE A 172 -9.76 1.17 -19.00
N VAL A 173 -8.84 0.23 -19.13
CA VAL A 173 -7.95 0.08 -20.29
C VAL A 173 -8.77 -0.12 -21.59
N ASN A 174 -9.83 -0.94 -21.52
CA ASN A 174 -10.73 -1.17 -22.67
C ASN A 174 -11.57 0.07 -23.00
N ALA A 175 -12.00 0.83 -22.00
CA ALA A 175 -12.77 2.06 -22.22
C ALA A 175 -11.92 3.19 -22.82
N VAL A 176 -10.64 3.27 -22.45
CA VAL A 176 -9.69 4.28 -22.96
C VAL A 176 -9.17 3.92 -24.32
N GLY A 177 -8.83 2.66 -24.52
CA GLY A 177 -8.17 2.13 -25.70
C GLY A 177 -6.65 2.39 -25.76
N PRO A 178 -5.91 1.49 -26.44
CA PRO A 178 -4.44 1.50 -26.43
C PRO A 178 -3.82 2.76 -27.07
N GLU A 179 -4.50 3.33 -28.06
CA GLU A 179 -4.01 4.54 -28.74
C GLU A 179 -4.00 5.78 -27.84
N VAL A 180 -4.99 5.90 -26.94
CA VAL A 180 -5.08 7.01 -25.98
C VAL A 180 -4.05 6.81 -24.87
N LEU A 181 -3.95 5.59 -24.34
CA LEU A 181 -2.94 5.23 -23.32
C LEU A 181 -1.52 5.55 -23.82
N ALA A 182 -1.21 5.20 -25.08
CA ALA A 182 0.10 5.44 -25.67
C ALA A 182 0.46 6.94 -25.83
N ARG A 183 -0.52 7.85 -25.80
CA ARG A 183 -0.30 9.28 -25.88
C ARG A 183 0.10 9.94 -24.57
N TRP A 184 -0.16 9.27 -23.43
CA TRP A 184 0.19 9.84 -22.14
C TRP A 184 1.68 9.72 -21.89
N GLN A 185 2.32 10.89 -21.73
CA GLN A 185 3.75 11.02 -21.46
C GLN A 185 4.01 11.39 -19.99
N GLN A 186 2.98 11.90 -19.28
CA GLN A 186 3.08 12.39 -17.93
C GLN A 186 1.88 11.89 -17.11
N PRO A 187 2.08 11.50 -15.83
CA PRO A 187 1.02 11.04 -14.94
C PRO A 187 -0.16 12.01 -14.82
N ALA A 188 0.10 13.32 -14.85
CA ALA A 188 -0.95 14.34 -14.75
C ALA A 188 -1.99 14.27 -15.89
N GLN A 189 -1.56 13.89 -17.11
CA GLN A 189 -2.48 13.69 -18.24
C GLN A 189 -3.38 12.47 -18.03
N ALA A 190 -2.78 11.38 -17.56
CA ALA A 190 -3.49 10.16 -17.22
C ALA A 190 -4.45 10.39 -16.04
N GLU A 191 -4.02 11.10 -15.00
CA GLU A 191 -4.82 11.40 -13.81
C GLU A 191 -6.11 12.15 -14.16
N ALA A 192 -6.01 13.23 -14.93
CA ALA A 192 -7.18 14.03 -15.30
C ALA A 192 -8.25 13.18 -16.00
N PHE A 193 -7.81 12.36 -16.98
CA PHE A 193 -8.72 11.47 -17.70
C PHE A 193 -9.27 10.38 -16.78
N PHE A 194 -8.41 9.72 -16.00
CA PHE A 194 -8.77 8.65 -15.09
C PHE A 194 -9.83 9.09 -14.08
N LEU A 195 -9.63 10.23 -13.41
CA LEU A 195 -10.55 10.72 -12.40
C LEU A 195 -11.90 11.14 -13.00
N GLN A 196 -11.91 11.75 -14.20
CA GLN A 196 -13.17 12.04 -14.89
C GLN A 196 -13.93 10.77 -15.29
N TRP A 197 -13.23 9.77 -15.82
CA TRP A 197 -13.82 8.49 -16.17
C TRP A 197 -14.35 7.77 -14.93
N LEU A 198 -13.56 7.72 -13.86
CA LEU A 198 -13.88 7.08 -12.59
C LEU A 198 -15.18 7.60 -11.98
N LEU A 199 -15.34 8.93 -11.92
CA LEU A 199 -16.51 9.58 -11.30
C LEU A 199 -17.77 9.55 -12.17
N ARG A 200 -17.68 8.98 -13.38
CA ARG A 200 -18.85 8.66 -14.24
C ARG A 200 -19.28 7.20 -14.11
N GLN A 201 -18.51 6.36 -13.40
CA GLN A 201 -18.90 4.97 -13.14
C GLN A 201 -19.94 4.91 -12.02
N PRO A 202 -20.86 3.94 -12.02
CA PRO A 202 -21.82 3.77 -10.93
C PRO A 202 -21.08 3.55 -9.58
N PRO A 203 -21.61 4.10 -8.48
CA PRO A 203 -21.06 3.81 -7.15
C PRO A 203 -21.12 2.32 -6.83
N VAL A 204 -20.05 1.83 -6.20
CA VAL A 204 -19.96 0.45 -5.72
C VAL A 204 -20.35 0.38 -4.25
N ARG A 205 -20.88 -0.79 -3.85
CA ARG A 205 -21.17 -1.11 -2.45
C ARG A 205 -20.33 -2.30 -2.02
N GLY A 206 -19.94 -2.31 -0.77
CA GLY A 206 -19.29 -3.47 -0.17
C GLY A 206 -20.22 -4.68 -0.13
N THR A 207 -19.62 -5.86 -0.22
CA THR A 207 -20.31 -7.15 -0.19
C THR A 207 -20.30 -7.80 1.19
N GLY A 208 -19.60 -7.20 2.17
CA GLY A 208 -19.49 -7.71 3.54
C GLY A 208 -20.61 -7.25 4.47
N ALA A 209 -20.42 -7.44 5.77
CA ALA A 209 -21.36 -7.05 6.81
C ALA A 209 -21.58 -5.52 6.90
N ASP A 210 -20.66 -4.71 6.36
CA ASP A 210 -20.77 -3.24 6.24
C ASP A 210 -20.87 -2.84 4.76
N PRO A 211 -22.09 -2.71 4.19
CA PRO A 211 -22.26 -2.32 2.78
C PRO A 211 -21.74 -0.93 2.44
N GLY A 212 -21.50 -0.09 3.45
CA GLY A 212 -20.89 1.23 3.27
C GLY A 212 -19.38 1.18 3.05
N PHE A 213 -18.71 0.04 3.33
CA PHE A 213 -17.29 -0.16 3.11
C PHE A 213 -17.04 -0.80 1.75
N ALA A 214 -16.29 -0.11 0.89
CA ALA A 214 -15.85 -0.63 -0.42
C ALA A 214 -14.39 -0.22 -0.65
N TYR A 215 -13.46 -1.16 -0.46
CA TYR A 215 -12.02 -0.89 -0.59
C TYR A 215 -11.67 -0.33 -1.97
N SER A 216 -10.93 0.80 -2.01
CA SER A 216 -10.62 1.49 -3.25
C SER A 216 -9.23 2.14 -3.25
N ASN A 217 -8.35 1.68 -4.15
CA ASN A 217 -7.10 2.36 -4.48
C ASN A 217 -7.37 3.70 -5.19
N ALA A 218 -8.38 3.72 -6.08
CA ALA A 218 -8.78 4.94 -6.80
C ALA A 218 -9.31 6.02 -5.85
N GLY A 219 -9.91 5.64 -4.70
CA GLY A 219 -10.29 6.59 -3.65
C GLY A 219 -9.09 7.35 -3.08
N TYR A 220 -7.95 6.70 -2.91
CA TYR A 220 -6.70 7.34 -2.46
C TYR A 220 -6.08 8.25 -3.53
N ALA A 221 -6.18 7.88 -4.82
CA ALA A 221 -5.81 8.77 -5.91
C ALA A 221 -6.64 10.06 -5.91
N LEU A 222 -7.96 9.93 -5.72
CA LEU A 222 -8.86 11.09 -5.61
C LEU A 222 -8.57 11.93 -4.37
N ALA A 223 -8.29 11.31 -3.21
CA ALA A 223 -7.86 12.01 -2.01
C ALA A 223 -6.56 12.80 -2.25
N ALA A 224 -5.56 12.19 -2.88
CA ALA A 224 -4.31 12.87 -3.25
C ALA A 224 -4.56 14.07 -4.17
N ARG A 225 -5.49 13.97 -5.11
CA ARG A 225 -5.87 15.10 -5.98
C ARG A 225 -6.52 16.24 -5.18
N MET A 226 -7.33 15.94 -4.14
CA MET A 226 -7.85 16.95 -3.21
C MET A 226 -6.72 17.62 -2.43
N LEU A 227 -5.77 16.84 -1.91
CA LEU A 227 -4.60 17.35 -1.19
C LEU A 227 -3.75 18.27 -2.08
N ARG A 228 -3.51 17.89 -3.33
CA ARG A 228 -2.78 18.72 -4.30
C ARG A 228 -3.51 20.03 -4.59
N ALA A 229 -4.82 20.02 -4.72
CA ALA A 229 -5.62 21.24 -4.93
C ALA A 229 -5.49 22.21 -3.75
N ALA A 230 -5.42 21.70 -2.51
CA ALA A 230 -5.31 22.52 -1.31
C ALA A 230 -3.90 23.02 -1.01
N THR A 231 -2.86 22.29 -1.42
CA THR A 231 -1.46 22.55 -1.04
C THR A 231 -0.58 23.03 -2.19
N GLY A 232 -0.96 22.77 -3.42
CA GLY A 232 -0.11 22.96 -4.61
C GLY A 232 1.03 21.93 -4.74
N LEU A 233 1.14 20.96 -3.81
CA LEU A 233 2.20 19.95 -3.81
C LEU A 233 1.72 18.66 -4.47
N GLU A 234 2.59 18.04 -5.26
CA GLU A 234 2.39 16.65 -5.70
C GLU A 234 2.40 15.70 -4.51
N TRP A 235 1.67 14.60 -4.59
CA TRP A 235 1.53 13.66 -3.46
C TRP A 235 2.87 13.16 -2.91
N ALA A 236 3.82 12.83 -3.77
CA ALA A 236 5.14 12.35 -3.34
C ALA A 236 5.91 13.41 -2.55
N ASP A 237 5.81 14.68 -2.95
CA ASP A 237 6.47 15.80 -2.25
C ASP A 237 5.76 16.13 -0.95
N LEU A 238 4.43 16.08 -0.94
CA LEU A 238 3.64 16.22 0.27
C LEU A 238 4.02 15.13 1.29
N LEU A 239 4.12 13.87 0.84
CA LEU A 239 4.52 12.75 1.70
C LEU A 239 5.92 12.96 2.28
N ARG A 240 6.90 13.36 1.46
CA ARG A 240 8.26 13.64 1.92
C ARG A 240 8.29 14.77 2.95
N GLN A 241 7.62 15.89 2.67
CA GLN A 241 7.66 17.09 3.50
C GLN A 241 6.84 16.96 4.78
N ARG A 242 5.71 16.24 4.77
CA ARG A 242 4.73 16.22 5.86
C ARG A 242 4.76 14.94 6.69
N VAL A 243 5.37 13.88 6.17
CA VAL A 243 5.48 12.61 6.88
C VAL A 243 6.95 12.24 7.08
N ALA A 244 7.71 12.05 6.00
CA ALA A 244 9.05 11.52 6.10
C ALA A 244 9.99 12.45 6.89
N GLN A 245 10.09 13.71 6.49
CA GLN A 245 11.00 14.68 7.15
C GLN A 245 10.70 14.89 8.64
N PRO A 246 9.44 15.15 9.06
CA PRO A 246 9.16 15.34 10.49
C PRO A 246 9.42 14.10 11.35
N LEU A 247 9.27 12.90 10.77
CA LEU A 247 9.47 11.63 11.46
C LEU A 247 10.92 11.13 11.36
N GLY A 248 11.80 11.83 10.63
CA GLY A 248 13.18 11.41 10.40
C GLY A 248 13.28 10.12 9.57
N LEU A 249 12.35 9.90 8.62
CA LEU A 249 12.30 8.73 7.77
C LEU A 249 12.85 9.04 6.38
N SER A 250 13.48 8.04 5.77
CA SER A 250 13.82 8.02 4.34
C SER A 250 12.86 7.08 3.62
N LEU A 251 12.20 7.55 2.58
CA LEU A 251 11.32 6.72 1.75
C LEU A 251 11.59 6.93 0.27
N PHE A 252 11.28 5.92 -0.50
CA PHE A 252 11.27 5.97 -1.94
C PHE A 252 9.84 5.80 -2.46
N VAL A 253 9.46 6.55 -3.48
CA VAL A 253 8.18 6.39 -4.18
C VAL A 253 8.43 5.64 -5.48
N GLY A 254 7.86 4.48 -5.61
CA GLY A 254 7.99 3.56 -6.73
C GLY A 254 8.61 2.22 -6.36
N GLU A 255 8.77 1.37 -7.37
CA GLU A 255 9.37 0.04 -7.24
C GLU A 255 10.85 0.14 -6.81
N PRO A 256 11.34 -0.72 -5.90
CA PRO A 256 12.73 -0.67 -5.41
C PRO A 256 13.80 -0.61 -6.50
N MET A 257 13.67 -1.41 -7.57
CA MET A 257 14.63 -1.42 -8.68
C MET A 257 14.73 -0.10 -9.45
N ARG A 258 13.78 0.83 -9.28
CA ARG A 258 13.87 2.20 -9.84
C ARG A 258 14.80 3.09 -9.04
N ALA A 259 15.00 2.81 -7.76
CA ALA A 259 16.00 3.48 -6.94
C ALA A 259 17.44 3.04 -7.30
N GLY A 260 17.58 1.86 -7.91
CA GLY A 260 18.87 1.34 -8.37
C GLY A 260 18.80 -0.14 -8.77
N SER A 261 19.58 -0.52 -9.80
CA SER A 261 19.58 -1.88 -10.34
C SER A 261 20.04 -2.97 -9.35
N GLN A 262 20.67 -2.57 -8.26
CA GLN A 262 21.11 -3.47 -7.19
C GLN A 262 20.05 -3.67 -6.10
N GLN A 263 18.93 -2.96 -6.17
CA GLN A 263 17.81 -3.15 -5.25
C GLN A 263 17.07 -4.47 -5.55
N PRO A 264 16.34 -5.03 -4.57
CA PRO A 264 15.60 -6.26 -4.74
C PRO A 264 14.57 -6.18 -5.88
N ALA A 265 14.39 -7.30 -6.57
CA ALA A 265 13.27 -7.51 -7.48
C ALA A 265 12.10 -8.15 -6.74
N GLY A 266 10.88 -7.74 -7.07
CA GLY A 266 9.68 -8.47 -6.69
C GLY A 266 9.45 -9.68 -7.59
N HIS A 267 8.75 -10.70 -7.10
CA HIS A 267 8.51 -11.94 -7.82
C HIS A 267 7.04 -12.34 -7.76
N GLU A 268 6.56 -12.91 -8.86
CA GLU A 268 5.22 -13.48 -8.97
C GLU A 268 5.25 -14.81 -9.73
N ILE A 269 4.15 -15.55 -9.65
CA ILE A 269 3.97 -16.75 -10.47
C ILE A 269 3.47 -16.32 -11.85
N LEU A 270 4.34 -16.36 -12.83
CA LEU A 270 4.01 -16.12 -14.24
C LEU A 270 4.18 -17.43 -15.01
N ASP A 271 3.17 -17.82 -15.77
CA ASP A 271 3.15 -19.08 -16.53
C ASP A 271 3.45 -20.33 -15.67
N GLY A 272 2.92 -20.33 -14.42
CA GLY A 272 3.09 -21.42 -13.47
C GLY A 272 4.48 -21.52 -12.82
N ARG A 273 5.34 -20.50 -12.98
CA ARG A 273 6.68 -20.46 -12.41
C ARG A 273 6.89 -19.16 -11.65
N LEU A 274 7.53 -19.27 -10.48
CA LEU A 274 8.00 -18.09 -9.76
C LEU A 274 9.14 -17.44 -10.54
N GLN A 275 9.01 -16.16 -10.85
CA GLN A 275 10.04 -15.40 -11.57
C GLN A 275 10.02 -13.92 -11.16
N PRO A 276 11.18 -13.25 -11.29
CA PRO A 276 11.25 -11.83 -11.01
C PRO A 276 10.44 -11.03 -12.02
N LEU A 277 9.71 -10.03 -11.53
CA LEU A 277 8.96 -9.11 -12.37
C LEU A 277 9.90 -8.13 -13.08
N PRO A 278 9.67 -7.85 -14.36
CA PRO A 278 10.32 -6.76 -15.04
C PRO A 278 9.75 -5.40 -14.54
N LEU A 279 10.56 -4.35 -14.61
CA LEU A 279 10.07 -3.00 -14.36
C LEU A 279 8.98 -2.59 -15.35
N ALA A 280 7.96 -1.88 -14.85
CA ALA A 280 6.95 -1.26 -15.70
C ALA A 280 7.56 -0.18 -16.59
N GLU A 281 7.19 -0.20 -17.88
CA GLU A 281 7.56 0.83 -18.84
C GLU A 281 6.33 1.62 -19.30
N ALA A 282 6.56 2.78 -19.93
CA ALA A 282 5.48 3.51 -20.55
C ALA A 282 4.90 2.69 -21.75
N PRO A 283 3.58 2.80 -22.04
CA PRO A 283 2.62 3.74 -21.43
C PRO A 283 1.99 3.22 -20.13
N GLU A 284 2.12 1.93 -19.79
CA GLU A 284 1.44 1.35 -18.62
C GLU A 284 1.83 2.04 -17.33
N ARG A 285 3.12 2.28 -17.12
CA ARG A 285 3.63 2.96 -15.94
C ARG A 285 2.96 4.32 -15.72
N VAL A 286 2.81 5.11 -16.77
CA VAL A 286 2.33 6.51 -16.68
C VAL A 286 0.94 6.60 -16.07
N TRP A 287 0.03 5.68 -16.42
CA TRP A 287 -1.30 5.72 -15.83
C TRP A 287 -1.39 4.98 -14.48
N LEU A 288 -0.55 3.96 -14.26
CA LEU A 288 -0.50 3.26 -12.97
C LEU A 288 0.00 4.16 -11.83
N GLU A 289 0.92 5.10 -12.12
CA GLU A 289 1.40 6.09 -11.15
C GLU A 289 0.29 6.98 -10.58
N VAL A 290 -0.87 7.07 -11.24
CA VAL A 290 -2.08 7.73 -10.68
C VAL A 290 -2.54 7.05 -9.38
N LEU A 291 -2.27 5.76 -9.22
CA LEU A 291 -2.63 4.97 -8.04
C LEU A 291 -1.53 4.94 -6.96
N ASP A 292 -0.39 5.59 -7.17
CA ASP A 292 0.74 5.66 -6.23
C ASP A 292 0.32 6.02 -4.79
N PRO A 293 -0.65 6.95 -4.57
CA PRO A 293 -1.10 7.29 -3.22
C PRO A 293 -1.69 6.12 -2.43
N ALA A 294 -2.03 5.05 -3.10
CA ALA A 294 -2.59 3.85 -2.49
C ALA A 294 -1.54 2.76 -2.20
N GLY A 295 -0.33 2.81 -2.82
CA GLY A 295 0.52 1.63 -2.75
C GLY A 295 2.01 1.78 -3.07
N ALA A 296 2.50 2.95 -3.50
CA ALA A 296 3.82 3.04 -4.14
C ALA A 296 5.01 3.33 -3.21
N VAL A 297 4.84 3.32 -1.89
CA VAL A 297 5.97 3.55 -0.99
C VAL A 297 6.84 2.30 -0.87
N SER A 298 8.16 2.51 -0.94
CA SER A 298 9.18 1.52 -0.61
C SER A 298 10.04 2.05 0.53
N LEU A 299 10.30 1.20 1.53
CA LEU A 299 11.08 1.50 2.73
C LEU A 299 12.13 0.42 2.99
N THR A 300 13.18 0.77 3.72
CA THR A 300 13.96 -0.25 4.41
C THR A 300 13.14 -0.81 5.58
N VAL A 301 13.46 -2.01 6.01
CA VAL A 301 12.79 -2.64 7.15
C VAL A 301 12.92 -1.81 8.44
N GLU A 302 14.03 -1.09 8.60
CA GLU A 302 14.26 -0.22 9.77
C GLU A 302 13.38 1.02 9.72
N GLU A 303 13.26 1.67 8.54
CA GLU A 303 12.39 2.83 8.38
C GLU A 303 10.91 2.49 8.61
N ASP A 304 10.47 1.32 8.16
CA ASP A 304 9.10 0.88 8.41
C ASP A 304 8.88 0.55 9.89
N ALA A 305 9.83 -0.10 10.56
CA ALA A 305 9.76 -0.33 12.00
C ALA A 305 9.70 0.98 12.81
N ARG A 306 10.46 2.02 12.39
CA ARG A 306 10.41 3.36 12.99
C ARG A 306 9.06 4.05 12.74
N TRP A 307 8.48 3.86 11.55
CA TRP A 307 7.13 4.33 11.26
C TRP A 307 6.12 3.75 12.24
N LEU A 308 6.16 2.43 12.48
CA LEU A 308 5.28 1.79 13.46
C LEU A 308 5.58 2.24 14.90
N GLN A 309 6.85 2.48 15.26
CA GLN A 309 7.24 2.99 16.57
C GLN A 309 6.59 4.35 16.89
N TRP A 310 6.48 5.25 15.90
CA TRP A 310 5.78 6.52 16.09
C TRP A 310 4.31 6.33 16.44
N HIS A 311 3.65 5.30 15.89
CA HIS A 311 2.27 4.96 16.27
C HIS A 311 2.17 4.49 17.71
N LEU A 312 3.09 3.62 18.16
CA LEU A 312 3.12 3.15 19.54
C LEU A 312 3.24 4.32 20.53
N ARG A 313 4.16 5.23 20.27
CA ARG A 313 4.36 6.42 21.09
C ARG A 313 3.13 7.31 21.11
N ALA A 314 2.50 7.54 19.97
CA ALA A 314 1.28 8.33 19.88
C ALA A 314 0.11 7.69 20.65
N LEU A 315 -0.08 6.37 20.52
CA LEU A 315 -1.13 5.63 21.23
C LEU A 315 -0.95 5.63 22.75
N ARG A 316 0.28 5.76 23.23
CA ARG A 316 0.60 5.94 24.66
C ARG A 316 0.41 7.38 25.16
N GLY A 317 0.14 8.33 24.26
CA GLY A 317 0.02 9.74 24.60
C GLY A 317 1.34 10.50 24.66
N ASP A 318 2.44 9.92 24.18
CA ASP A 318 3.72 10.63 24.08
C ASP A 318 3.61 11.77 23.03
N ALA A 319 4.37 12.84 23.24
CA ALA A 319 4.52 13.87 22.22
C ALA A 319 5.24 13.30 21.01
N THR A 320 4.62 13.40 19.83
CA THR A 320 5.16 12.90 18.55
C THR A 320 5.06 13.96 17.46
N PRO A 321 5.88 13.87 16.39
CA PRO A 321 5.72 14.73 15.21
C PRO A 321 4.50 14.36 14.34
N LEU A 322 3.75 13.28 14.66
CA LEU A 322 2.55 12.91 13.94
C LEU A 322 1.48 14.01 14.04
N PRO A 323 0.73 14.29 12.96
CA PRO A 323 -0.36 15.27 12.98
C PRO A 323 -1.40 14.95 14.07
N ARG A 324 -1.87 15.97 14.79
CA ARG A 324 -2.82 15.80 15.91
C ARG A 324 -4.12 15.12 15.47
N SER A 325 -4.64 15.52 14.31
CA SER A 325 -5.87 14.92 13.76
C SER A 325 -5.67 13.46 13.34
N TYR A 326 -4.45 13.07 12.95
CA TYR A 326 -4.11 11.67 12.70
C TYR A 326 -4.10 10.86 13.99
N VAL A 327 -3.38 11.35 15.02
CA VAL A 327 -3.32 10.71 16.34
C VAL A 327 -4.72 10.56 16.93
N LYS A 328 -5.52 11.63 16.89
CA LYS A 328 -6.94 11.55 17.30
C LYS A 328 -7.69 10.46 16.55
N GLY A 329 -7.52 10.38 15.24
CA GLY A 329 -8.17 9.33 14.42
C GLY A 329 -7.74 7.92 14.79
N LEU A 330 -6.47 7.69 15.14
CA LEU A 330 -5.98 6.40 15.64
C LEU A 330 -6.61 6.02 16.99
N LEU A 331 -6.72 6.99 17.91
CA LEU A 331 -7.35 6.79 19.21
C LEU A 331 -8.86 6.51 19.05
N ASP A 332 -9.54 7.22 18.15
CA ASP A 332 -10.96 6.95 17.83
C ASP A 332 -11.15 5.53 17.25
N LEU A 333 -10.21 5.06 16.41
CA LEU A 333 -10.21 3.68 15.91
C LEU A 333 -9.99 2.66 17.03
N GLY A 334 -9.21 3.00 18.05
CA GLY A 334 -9.00 2.12 19.21
C GLY A 334 -10.30 1.81 19.99
N HIS A 335 -11.32 2.65 19.85
CA HIS A 335 -12.66 2.45 20.43
C HIS A 335 -13.67 1.88 19.43
N ALA A 336 -13.27 1.65 18.17
CA ALA A 336 -14.15 1.12 17.14
C ALA A 336 -14.25 -0.42 17.23
N PRO A 337 -15.36 -0.99 16.74
CA PRO A 337 -15.49 -2.45 16.69
C PRO A 337 -14.45 -3.07 15.74
N ALA A 338 -14.08 -4.33 15.99
CA ALA A 338 -13.26 -5.11 15.09
C ALA A 338 -13.88 -5.13 13.68
N GLY A 339 -13.03 -5.07 12.65
CA GLY A 339 -13.43 -4.95 11.26
C GLY A 339 -13.65 -3.50 10.80
N ARG A 340 -13.59 -2.49 11.68
CA ARG A 340 -13.61 -1.09 11.27
C ARG A 340 -12.32 -0.72 10.56
N TYR A 341 -12.43 -0.07 9.41
CA TYR A 341 -11.32 0.50 8.67
C TYR A 341 -11.34 2.03 8.75
N GLY A 342 -10.18 2.65 8.90
CA GLY A 342 -10.02 4.09 8.85
C GLY A 342 -8.56 4.51 8.78
N LEU A 343 -8.27 5.59 8.06
CA LEU A 343 -6.95 6.21 7.95
C LEU A 343 -5.81 5.23 7.58
N GLY A 344 -6.11 4.23 6.75
CA GLY A 344 -5.13 3.24 6.32
C GLY A 344 -4.93 2.06 7.28
N TRP A 345 -5.82 1.88 8.26
CA TRP A 345 -5.73 0.80 9.25
C TRP A 345 -7.04 0.05 9.39
N LEU A 346 -6.95 -1.26 9.56
CA LEU A 346 -8.04 -2.13 9.96
C LEU A 346 -7.93 -2.42 11.46
N VAL A 347 -9.01 -2.24 12.19
CA VAL A 347 -9.09 -2.64 13.61
C VAL A 347 -9.31 -4.15 13.68
N HIS A 348 -8.43 -4.82 14.36
CA HIS A 348 -8.52 -6.25 14.66
C HIS A 348 -8.53 -6.44 16.18
N ALA A 349 -9.42 -7.30 16.67
CA ALA A 349 -9.46 -7.67 18.07
C ALA A 349 -9.08 -9.15 18.21
N ALA A 350 -8.10 -9.42 19.03
CA ALA A 350 -7.70 -10.77 19.37
C ALA A 350 -7.38 -10.84 20.87
N HIS A 351 -7.92 -11.84 21.58
CA HIS A 351 -7.60 -12.16 22.98
C HIS A 351 -7.61 -10.98 23.96
N GLY A 352 -8.60 -10.08 23.81
CA GLY A 352 -8.75 -8.93 24.73
C GLY A 352 -7.84 -7.73 24.39
N THR A 353 -6.98 -7.86 23.39
CA THR A 353 -6.12 -6.78 22.90
C THR A 353 -6.58 -6.32 21.53
N GLY A 354 -6.70 -5.02 21.32
CA GLY A 354 -6.98 -4.42 20.02
C GLY A 354 -5.68 -4.20 19.23
N TRP A 355 -5.75 -4.35 17.92
CA TRP A 355 -4.64 -4.14 16.99
C TRP A 355 -5.08 -3.29 15.82
N LEU A 356 -4.20 -2.41 15.36
CA LEU A 356 -4.25 -1.85 14.02
C LEU A 356 -3.42 -2.75 13.12
N LEU A 357 -3.97 -3.14 11.98
CA LEU A 357 -3.23 -3.94 11.01
C LEU A 357 -3.47 -3.44 9.58
N HIS A 358 -2.50 -3.63 8.74
CA HIS A 358 -2.64 -3.54 7.29
C HIS A 358 -1.68 -4.52 6.61
N ASN A 359 -2.14 -5.08 5.49
CA ASN A 359 -1.29 -5.82 4.57
C ASN A 359 -1.11 -5.02 3.28
N GLY A 360 -0.02 -5.25 2.57
CA GLY A 360 0.27 -4.62 1.31
C GLY A 360 0.79 -5.59 0.28
N GLN A 361 0.48 -5.31 -0.98
CA GLN A 361 1.09 -5.97 -2.11
C GLN A 361 1.29 -4.96 -3.22
N ASP A 362 2.49 -4.92 -3.78
CA ASP A 362 2.83 -4.14 -4.96
C ASP A 362 4.08 -4.70 -5.63
N ALA A 363 4.13 -4.67 -6.96
CA ALA A 363 5.34 -4.98 -7.74
C ALA A 363 6.00 -6.33 -7.39
N GLY A 364 5.21 -7.35 -7.01
CA GLY A 364 5.76 -8.65 -6.61
C GLY A 364 6.34 -8.68 -5.19
N PHE A 365 6.08 -7.65 -4.38
CA PHE A 365 6.38 -7.60 -2.96
C PHE A 365 5.12 -7.71 -2.14
N GLN A 366 5.26 -8.19 -0.91
CA GLN A 366 4.21 -8.16 0.11
C GLN A 366 4.75 -7.64 1.43
N ALA A 367 3.87 -6.99 2.18
CA ALA A 367 4.16 -6.48 3.50
C ALA A 367 2.97 -6.73 4.44
N MET A 368 3.25 -6.95 5.72
CA MET A 368 2.29 -7.07 6.79
C MET A 368 2.76 -6.24 7.97
N SER A 369 1.90 -5.38 8.51
CA SER A 369 2.21 -4.53 9.66
C SER A 369 1.09 -4.61 10.69
N VAL A 370 1.46 -4.69 11.96
CA VAL A 370 0.54 -4.66 13.10
C VAL A 370 1.05 -3.72 14.18
N VAL A 371 0.14 -3.02 14.86
CA VAL A 371 0.42 -2.09 15.97
C VAL A 371 -0.58 -2.38 17.09
N ALA A 372 -0.10 -2.66 18.29
CA ALA A 372 -0.95 -2.82 19.45
C ALA A 372 -1.61 -1.50 19.86
N LEU A 373 -2.92 -1.50 20.06
CA LEU A 373 -3.68 -0.29 20.44
C LEU A 373 -3.34 0.26 21.83
N ASP A 374 -2.76 -0.58 22.71
CA ASP A 374 -2.22 -0.14 23.99
C ASP A 374 -0.84 0.55 23.87
N GLY A 375 -0.30 0.62 22.66
CA GLY A 375 1.01 1.23 22.38
C GLY A 375 2.19 0.41 22.89
N SER A 376 2.00 -0.87 23.25
CA SER A 376 3.07 -1.69 23.83
C SER A 376 4.09 -2.17 22.80
N ARG A 377 3.65 -2.69 21.66
CA ARG A 377 4.51 -3.30 20.65
C ARG A 377 3.92 -3.26 19.25
N ALA A 378 4.79 -3.38 18.26
CA ALA A 378 4.43 -3.50 16.85
C ALA A 378 5.33 -4.54 16.17
N GLY A 379 4.82 -5.11 15.09
CA GLY A 379 5.54 -6.08 14.27
C GLY A 379 5.30 -5.85 12.79
N LEU A 380 6.29 -6.19 11.98
CA LEU A 380 6.16 -6.20 10.53
C LEU A 380 6.94 -7.34 9.90
N ALA A 381 6.52 -7.74 8.71
CA ALA A 381 7.29 -8.61 7.84
C ALA A 381 7.07 -8.22 6.38
N HIS A 382 8.15 -8.29 5.60
CA HIS A 382 8.15 -8.07 4.15
C HIS A 382 8.66 -9.29 3.42
N SER A 383 8.17 -9.48 2.20
CA SER A 383 8.56 -10.51 1.27
C SER A 383 8.75 -9.90 -0.12
N ASN A 384 9.77 -10.34 -0.85
CA ASN A 384 9.89 -10.00 -2.27
C ASN A 384 9.27 -11.06 -3.19
N ILE A 385 8.25 -11.76 -2.67
CA ILE A 385 7.37 -12.65 -3.46
C ILE A 385 5.91 -12.29 -3.13
N ALA A 386 5.04 -12.29 -4.14
CA ALA A 386 3.63 -12.01 -3.99
C ALA A 386 2.77 -13.20 -4.40
N THR A 387 2.40 -14.01 -3.40
CA THR A 387 1.45 -15.14 -3.54
C THR A 387 0.48 -15.16 -2.36
N ALA A 388 -0.62 -15.87 -2.49
CA ALA A 388 -1.54 -16.06 -1.37
C ALA A 388 -0.87 -16.80 -0.19
N GLU A 389 -0.01 -17.77 -0.50
CA GLU A 389 0.75 -18.52 0.50
C GLU A 389 1.73 -17.63 1.26
N SER A 390 2.54 -16.82 0.56
CA SER A 390 3.49 -15.93 1.22
C SER A 390 2.80 -14.88 2.10
N MET A 391 1.62 -14.38 1.72
CA MET A 391 0.86 -13.48 2.59
C MET A 391 0.38 -14.19 3.87
N GLY A 392 -0.05 -15.44 3.78
CA GLY A 392 -0.38 -16.27 4.94
C GLY A 392 0.81 -16.42 5.90
N LEU A 393 2.00 -16.72 5.36
CA LEU A 393 3.23 -16.84 6.13
C LEU A 393 3.61 -15.52 6.83
N LEU A 394 3.46 -14.37 6.15
CA LEU A 394 3.71 -13.07 6.76
C LEU A 394 2.75 -12.81 7.92
N TYR A 395 1.45 -13.10 7.74
CA TYR A 395 0.45 -12.91 8.78
C TYR A 395 0.74 -13.76 10.03
N GLU A 396 0.99 -15.06 9.85
CA GLU A 396 1.32 -15.98 10.94
C GLU A 396 2.61 -15.58 11.66
N GLY A 397 3.64 -15.22 10.88
CA GLY A 397 4.93 -14.82 11.40
C GLY A 397 4.86 -13.53 12.22
N VAL A 398 4.17 -12.50 11.73
CA VAL A 398 3.98 -11.24 12.47
C VAL A 398 3.13 -11.47 13.70
N SER A 399 2.07 -12.29 13.62
CA SER A 399 1.23 -12.65 14.76
C SER A 399 2.03 -13.31 15.88
N THR A 400 2.93 -14.24 15.53
CA THR A 400 3.83 -14.89 16.49
C THR A 400 4.88 -13.92 17.05
N LEU A 401 5.35 -12.97 16.22
CA LEU A 401 6.37 -12.00 16.62
C LEU A 401 5.86 -11.05 17.72
N VAL A 402 4.56 -10.73 17.70
CA VAL A 402 3.92 -9.79 18.63
C VAL A 402 3.07 -10.47 19.72
N ALA A 403 2.96 -11.78 19.70
CA ALA A 403 2.33 -12.55 20.78
C ALA A 403 3.23 -12.54 22.02
#